data_cce247b167edbf41b9b0314bae7a4283
#
_entry.id   cce247b167edbf41b9b0314bae7a4283
#
_cell.length_a   1.000
_cell.length_b   1.000
_cell.length_c   1.000
_cell.angle_alpha   90.00
_cell.angle_beta   90.00
_cell.angle_gamma   90.00
#
_symmetry.space_group_name_H-M   'P 1'
#
loop_
_entity.id
_entity.type
_entity.pdbx_description
1 polymer ?
#
loop_
_entity_poly.entity_id
_entity_poly.type
_entity_poly.pdbx_seq_one_letter_code
_entity_poly.pdbx_strand_id
1 'polypeptide(L)'
;MLKIQRIPEKGGTRLLLSGELRCVHLDDVRTEIASVAPPVTLDLQEVGLADIDGIVLLNECQSQGTKIKNCAPYIREWMRQERCEKKT
;
A
#
# COMPACT_ATOMS: atom_id res chain seq x y z
N MET A 1 -10.54 -5.42 -9.56
CA MET A 1 -10.97 -4.06 -9.23
C MET A 1 -10.47 -3.71 -7.82
N LEU A 2 -10.00 -2.50 -7.64
CA LEU A 2 -9.50 -2.03 -6.34
C LEU A 2 -10.46 -1.02 -5.76
N LYS A 3 -10.80 -1.18 -4.49
CA LYS A 3 -11.63 -0.24 -3.76
C LYS A 3 -10.79 0.41 -2.66
N ILE A 4 -10.89 1.73 -2.53
CA ILE A 4 -10.15 2.48 -1.54
C ILE A 4 -11.15 3.18 -0.63
N GLN A 5 -11.05 2.93 0.68
CA GLN A 5 -11.93 3.56 1.66
C GLN A 5 -11.11 4.39 2.63
N ARG A 6 -11.47 5.64 2.80
CA ARG A 6 -10.81 6.53 3.76
C ARG A 6 -11.44 6.37 5.12
N ILE A 7 -10.60 6.11 6.11
CA ILE A 7 -11.04 5.97 7.49
C ILE A 7 -10.24 6.96 8.33
N PRO A 8 -10.85 8.05 8.78
CA PRO A 8 -10.13 9.02 9.62
C PRO A 8 -9.78 8.38 10.95
N GLU A 9 -8.57 8.65 11.41
CA GLU A 9 -8.09 8.13 12.69
C GLU A 9 -7.49 9.27 13.50
N LYS A 10 -7.38 9.03 14.79
CA LYS A 10 -6.73 9.99 15.68
C LYS A 10 -5.27 10.12 15.27
N GLY A 11 -4.90 11.29 14.77
CA GLY A 11 -3.55 11.58 14.36
C GLY A 11 -3.19 11.14 12.95
N GLY A 12 -4.17 10.87 12.07
CA GLY A 12 -3.87 10.53 10.68
C GLY A 12 -5.05 9.97 9.93
N THR A 13 -4.76 9.26 8.86
CA THR A 13 -5.78 8.65 8.00
C THR A 13 -5.39 7.23 7.67
N ARG A 14 -6.35 6.32 7.77
CA ARG A 14 -6.16 4.95 7.31
C ARG A 14 -6.90 4.76 5.98
N LEU A 15 -6.20 4.20 5.00
CA LEU A 15 -6.79 3.85 3.71
C LEU A 15 -6.95 2.34 3.67
N LEU A 16 -8.19 1.88 3.66
CA LEU A 16 -8.49 0.46 3.55
C LEU A 16 -8.58 0.11 2.07
N LEU A 17 -7.68 -0.73 1.61
CA LEU A 17 -7.67 -1.19 0.23
C LEU A 17 -8.33 -2.55 0.16
N SER A 18 -9.21 -2.74 -0.83
CA SER A 18 -9.93 -4.00 -1.00
C SER A 18 -9.82 -4.45 -2.45
N GLY A 19 -9.56 -5.74 -2.66
CA GLY A 19 -9.51 -6.33 -3.99
C GLY A 19 -8.11 -6.65 -4.45
N GLU A 20 -7.76 -6.21 -5.65
CA GLU A 20 -6.47 -6.52 -6.27
C GLU A 20 -5.67 -5.24 -6.48
N LEU A 21 -4.43 -5.26 -6.01
CA LEU A 21 -3.53 -4.12 -6.16
C LEU A 21 -2.67 -4.34 -7.40
N ARG A 22 -3.08 -3.75 -8.51
CA ARG A 22 -2.43 -3.92 -9.82
C ARG A 22 -1.94 -2.59 -10.35
N CYS A 23 -1.07 -2.66 -11.36
CA CYS A 23 -0.46 -1.47 -11.94
C CYS A 23 -1.47 -0.44 -12.42
N VAL A 24 -2.63 -0.87 -12.90
CA VAL A 24 -3.68 0.05 -13.38
C VAL A 24 -4.29 0.91 -12.26
N HIS A 25 -4.08 0.52 -11.00
CA HIS A 25 -4.66 1.23 -9.86
C HIS A 25 -3.65 2.12 -9.12
N LEU A 26 -2.38 2.11 -9.53
CA LEU A 26 -1.32 2.75 -8.72
C LEU A 26 -1.48 4.25 -8.64
N ASP A 27 -1.88 4.88 -9.75
CA ASP A 27 -2.08 6.33 -9.75
C ASP A 27 -3.21 6.73 -8.81
N ASP A 28 -4.27 5.92 -8.75
CA ASP A 28 -5.38 6.19 -7.83
C ASP A 28 -4.91 6.09 -6.38
N VAL A 29 -4.10 5.09 -6.07
CA VAL A 29 -3.58 4.93 -4.71
C VAL A 29 -2.67 6.09 -4.34
N ARG A 30 -1.78 6.49 -5.23
CA ARG A 30 -0.88 7.62 -4.99
C ARG A 30 -1.65 8.91 -4.77
N THR A 31 -2.68 9.13 -5.59
CA THR A 31 -3.53 10.31 -5.47
C THR A 31 -4.24 10.33 -4.13
N GLU A 32 -4.78 9.20 -3.69
CA GLU A 32 -5.45 9.11 -2.39
C GLU A 32 -4.49 9.40 -1.24
N ILE A 33 -3.28 8.83 -1.29
CA ILE A 33 -2.28 9.07 -0.24
C ILE A 33 -1.93 10.55 -0.16
N ALA A 34 -1.78 11.20 -1.31
CA ALA A 34 -1.42 12.62 -1.36
C ALA A 34 -2.55 13.53 -0.91
N SER A 35 -3.81 13.08 -0.98
CA SER A 35 -4.96 13.93 -0.72
C SER A 35 -5.49 13.82 0.70
N VAL A 36 -4.93 12.96 1.54
CA VAL A 36 -5.39 12.78 2.92
C VAL A 36 -4.35 13.28 3.91
N ALA A 37 -4.80 13.53 5.14
CA ALA A 37 -3.92 14.06 6.18
C ALA A 37 -2.90 13.01 6.63
N PRO A 38 -1.59 13.34 6.60
CA PRO A 38 -0.58 12.44 7.13
C PRO A 38 -0.62 12.41 8.66
N PRO A 39 -0.09 11.36 9.28
CA PRO A 39 0.50 10.18 8.67
C PRO A 39 -0.56 9.25 8.10
N VAL A 40 -0.19 8.56 7.03
CA VAL A 40 -1.09 7.66 6.31
C VAL A 40 -0.75 6.21 6.64
N THR A 41 -1.77 5.41 6.85
CA THR A 41 -1.65 3.97 7.04
C THR A 41 -2.41 3.27 5.93
N LEU A 42 -1.75 2.35 5.24
CA LEU A 42 -2.42 1.49 4.25
C LEU A 42 -2.79 0.18 4.94
N ASP A 43 -4.08 -0.12 4.96
CA ASP A 43 -4.58 -1.37 5.53
C ASP A 43 -4.85 -2.34 4.38
N LEU A 44 -4.12 -3.43 4.37
CA LEU A 44 -4.17 -4.42 3.30
C LEU A 44 -4.97 -5.66 3.67
N GLN A 45 -5.78 -5.58 4.72
CA GLN A 45 -6.54 -6.72 5.21
C GLN A 45 -7.43 -7.34 4.13
N GLU A 46 -7.99 -6.51 3.26
CA GLU A 46 -8.91 -6.94 2.21
C GLU A 46 -8.24 -7.09 0.85
N VAL A 47 -6.92 -6.97 0.77
CA VAL A 47 -6.19 -7.14 -0.48
C VAL A 47 -5.85 -8.61 -0.65
N GLY A 48 -6.44 -9.25 -1.67
CA GLY A 48 -6.22 -10.65 -1.93
C GLY A 48 -5.09 -10.93 -2.90
N LEU A 49 -4.69 -9.93 -3.69
CA LEU A 49 -3.69 -10.13 -4.73
C LEU A 49 -2.98 -8.82 -5.02
N ALA A 50 -1.68 -8.90 -5.31
CA ALA A 50 -0.89 -7.76 -5.76
C ALA A 50 0.05 -8.22 -6.87
N ASP A 51 0.27 -7.36 -7.88
CA ASP A 51 1.29 -7.64 -8.88
C ASP A 51 2.61 -6.97 -8.50
N ILE A 52 3.64 -7.16 -9.32
CA ILE A 52 4.97 -6.64 -8.99
C ILE A 52 4.96 -5.10 -8.86
N ASP A 53 4.19 -4.42 -9.69
CA ASP A 53 4.10 -2.96 -9.61
C ASP A 53 3.44 -2.52 -8.30
N GLY A 54 2.44 -3.28 -7.83
CA GLY A 54 1.83 -3.04 -6.54
C GLY A 54 2.83 -3.21 -5.41
N ILE A 55 3.67 -4.24 -5.49
CA ILE A 55 4.71 -4.47 -4.48
C ILE A 55 5.72 -3.32 -4.46
N VAL A 56 6.14 -2.85 -5.62
CA VAL A 56 7.05 -1.71 -5.72
C VAL A 56 6.42 -0.46 -5.09
N LEU A 57 5.13 -0.22 -5.38
CA LEU A 57 4.42 0.91 -4.78
C LEU A 57 4.40 0.83 -3.26
N LEU A 58 4.11 -0.35 -2.71
CA LEU A 58 4.07 -0.52 -1.26
C LEU A 58 5.42 -0.22 -0.63
N ASN A 59 6.51 -0.67 -1.26
CA ASN A 59 7.85 -0.39 -0.76
C ASN A 59 8.17 1.10 -0.83
N GLU A 60 7.78 1.77 -1.91
CA GLU A 60 7.97 3.21 -2.04
C GLU A 60 7.23 3.97 -0.95
N CYS A 61 5.98 3.61 -0.73
CA CYS A 61 5.16 4.26 0.30
C CYS A 61 5.79 4.08 1.68
N GLN A 62 6.24 2.86 1.97
CA GLN A 62 6.84 2.57 3.26
C GLN A 62 8.12 3.38 3.47
N SER A 63 8.93 3.54 2.43
CA SER A 63 10.16 4.32 2.51
C SER A 63 9.89 5.81 2.71
N GLN A 64 8.70 6.28 2.36
CA GLN A 64 8.28 7.66 2.54
C GLN A 64 7.54 7.91 3.85
N GLY A 65 7.48 6.91 4.71
CA GLY A 65 6.87 7.05 6.03
C GLY A 65 5.45 6.53 6.14
N THR A 66 4.86 6.03 5.07
CA THR A 66 3.52 5.43 5.12
C THR A 66 3.59 4.09 5.84
N LYS A 67 2.69 3.87 6.78
CA LYS A 67 2.62 2.60 7.50
C LYS A 67 1.78 1.61 6.72
N ILE A 68 2.17 0.33 6.79
CA ILE A 68 1.43 -0.74 6.12
C ILE A 68 1.01 -1.74 7.19
N LYS A 69 -0.30 -1.98 7.28
CA LYS A 69 -0.89 -2.88 8.27
C LYS A 69 -1.62 -4.03 7.60
N ASN A 70 -1.72 -5.13 8.33
CA ASN A 70 -2.50 -6.30 7.93
C ASN A 70 -2.05 -6.85 6.58
N CYS A 71 -0.76 -6.76 6.32
CA CYS A 71 -0.17 -7.24 5.08
C CYS A 71 -0.13 -8.78 5.10
N ALA A 72 -0.61 -9.41 4.04
CA ALA A 72 -0.55 -10.86 3.91
C ALA A 72 0.91 -11.32 3.93
N PRO A 73 1.21 -12.48 4.53
CA PRO A 73 2.61 -12.94 4.62
C PRO A 73 3.32 -13.03 3.27
N TYR A 74 2.65 -13.48 2.22
CA TYR A 74 3.30 -13.59 0.91
C TYR A 74 3.60 -12.22 0.31
N ILE A 75 2.76 -11.21 0.57
CA ILE A 75 3.00 -9.85 0.11
C ILE A 75 4.19 -9.25 0.86
N ARG A 76 4.24 -9.47 2.17
CA ARG A 76 5.34 -8.98 2.98
C ARG A 76 6.68 -9.59 2.54
N GLU A 77 6.68 -10.88 2.29
CA GLU A 77 7.89 -11.56 1.82
C GLU A 77 8.31 -11.04 0.45
N TRP A 78 7.35 -10.85 -0.45
CA TRP A 78 7.63 -10.33 -1.78
C TRP A 78 8.20 -8.91 -1.71
N MET A 79 7.63 -8.07 -0.82
CA MET A 79 8.16 -6.72 -0.60
C MET A 79 9.62 -6.77 -0.15
N ARG A 80 9.93 -7.68 0.76
CA ARG A 80 11.30 -7.84 1.25
C ARG A 80 12.25 -8.25 0.13
N GLN A 81 11.83 -9.20 -0.69
CA GLN A 81 12.65 -9.66 -1.81
C GLN A 81 12.88 -8.56 -2.84
N GLU A 82 11.85 -7.80 -3.14
CA GLU A 82 11.96 -6.70 -4.09
C GLU A 82 12.95 -5.65 -3.60
N ARG A 83 12.91 -5.31 -2.32
CA ARG A 83 13.86 -4.37 -1.75
C ARG A 83 15.29 -4.88 -1.81
N CYS A 84 15.48 -6.18 -1.56
CA CYS A 84 16.81 -6.78 -1.62
C CYS A 84 17.39 -6.75 -3.03
N GLU A 85 16.55 -7.01 -4.04
CA GLU A 85 17.00 -7.00 -5.43
C GLU A 85 17.40 -5.60 -5.89
N LYS A 86 16.75 -4.57 -5.35
CA LYS A 86 17.07 -3.18 -5.69
C LYS A 86 18.37 -2.69 -5.10
N LYS A 87 18.99 -3.48 -4.27
CA LYS A 87 20.13 -3.05 -3.48
C LYS A 87 21.47 -3.35 -4.14
N THR A 88 21.54 -3.28 -5.41
CA THR A 88 22.83 -3.47 -6.09
C THR A 88 23.50 -2.14 -6.34
#